data_3611959fd9a8a03a6cde5f1749219f13
#
_entry.id   3611959fd9a8a03a6cde5f1749219f13
#
_cell.length_a   1.000
_cell.length_b   1.000
_cell.length_c   1.000
_cell.angle_alpha   90.00
_cell.angle_beta   90.00
_cell.angle_gamma   90.00
#
_symmetry.space_group_name_H-M   'P 1'
#
loop_
_entity.id
_entity.type
_entity.pdbx_description
1 polymer ?
#
loop_
_entity_poly.entity_id
_entity_poly.type
_entity_poly.pdbx_seq_one_letter_code
_entity_poly.pdbx_strand_id
1 'polypeptide(L)'
;MIEWRQAEWRTTVGRIRDAAVSSGAPVTYGLIGVCGVVFLISPLSGFGGAAHRSEEALLAAQVAYFERWGVIPAQLWEGSAHALVTPFTALFVHGSWLHLLGNLLFLYVFGAMAEERMGRTQFALFYVGCGYVALVCYAAAHADSEQTLVGASGAISAVLGAFLYLFPKARVTSLFPFLFFLPLRFPAWIVLIFWFGLQWAGAQGADAGPGVAYLAHVAGFAAGFLYAWVGYGRRARVKVPATEGDSQP
;
A
#
# COMPACT_ATOMS: atom_id res chain seq x y z
N MET A 1 8.09 24.91 -32.14
CA MET A 1 8.79 24.08 -31.11
C MET A 1 7.89 23.62 -29.94
N ILE A 2 6.77 24.28 -29.65
CA ILE A 2 5.84 23.96 -28.56
C ILE A 2 4.84 22.85 -28.94
N GLU A 3 4.42 22.76 -30.21
CA GLU A 3 3.45 21.76 -30.67
C GLU A 3 3.96 20.31 -30.62
N TRP A 4 5.24 20.09 -30.91
CA TRP A 4 5.85 18.75 -30.86
C TRP A 4 5.88 18.16 -29.44
N ARG A 5 6.11 19.01 -28.44
CA ARG A 5 6.09 18.57 -27.03
C ARG A 5 4.68 18.20 -26.55
N GLN A 6 3.64 18.90 -27.02
CA GLN A 6 2.26 18.58 -26.67
C GLN A 6 1.76 17.29 -27.31
N ALA A 7 2.22 16.95 -28.50
CA ALA A 7 1.90 15.69 -29.15
C ALA A 7 2.57 14.49 -28.45
N GLU A 8 3.81 14.62 -28.03
CA GLU A 8 4.54 13.54 -27.34
C GLU A 8 3.99 13.23 -25.95
N TRP A 9 3.64 14.24 -25.16
CA TRP A 9 3.08 13.98 -23.85
C TRP A 9 1.67 13.37 -23.92
N ARG A 10 0.84 13.81 -24.89
CA ARG A 10 -0.49 13.23 -25.15
C ARG A 10 -0.40 11.77 -25.56
N THR A 11 0.55 11.41 -26.41
CA THR A 11 0.77 9.99 -26.78
C THR A 11 1.35 9.18 -25.64
N THR A 12 2.16 9.76 -24.77
CA THR A 12 2.71 9.07 -23.59
C THR A 12 1.63 8.86 -22.53
N VAL A 13 0.84 9.87 -22.21
CA VAL A 13 -0.31 9.74 -21.29
C VAL A 13 -1.36 8.78 -21.86
N GLY A 14 -1.62 8.83 -23.16
CA GLY A 14 -2.49 7.86 -23.85
C GLY A 14 -1.99 6.42 -23.69
N ARG A 15 -0.71 6.17 -23.93
CA ARG A 15 -0.10 4.84 -23.76
C ARG A 15 -0.12 4.34 -22.31
N ILE A 16 0.14 5.23 -21.34
CA ILE A 16 0.04 4.89 -19.90
C ILE A 16 -1.41 4.55 -19.55
N ARG A 17 -2.37 5.36 -19.99
CA ARG A 17 -3.80 5.09 -19.77
C ARG A 17 -4.23 3.77 -20.42
N ASP A 18 -3.84 3.53 -21.66
CA ASP A 18 -4.22 2.33 -22.40
C ASP A 18 -3.54 1.09 -21.81
N ALA A 19 -2.29 1.20 -21.35
CA ALA A 19 -1.62 0.15 -20.58
C ALA A 19 -2.31 -0.11 -19.22
N ALA A 20 -2.72 0.93 -18.51
CA ALA A 20 -3.45 0.79 -17.25
C ALA A 20 -4.84 0.17 -17.46
N VAL A 21 -5.55 0.55 -18.53
CA VAL A 21 -6.86 -0.01 -18.88
C VAL A 21 -6.76 -1.45 -19.42
N SER A 22 -5.72 -1.73 -20.22
CA SER A 22 -5.47 -3.06 -20.78
C SER A 22 -4.87 -4.04 -19.78
N SER A 23 -4.21 -3.55 -18.72
CA SER A 23 -3.61 -4.38 -17.66
C SER A 23 -4.62 -5.06 -16.73
N GLY A 24 -5.91 -4.73 -16.84
CA GLY A 24 -6.92 -5.31 -15.94
C GLY A 24 -6.94 -4.77 -14.50
N ALA A 25 -6.06 -3.82 -14.12
CA ALA A 25 -5.86 -3.33 -12.74
C ALA A 25 -6.06 -1.81 -12.57
N PRO A 26 -7.22 -1.24 -12.98
CA PRO A 26 -7.44 0.20 -12.93
C PRO A 26 -7.50 0.77 -11.50
N VAL A 27 -7.90 -0.02 -10.49
CA VAL A 27 -7.94 0.43 -9.09
C VAL A 27 -6.52 0.63 -8.56
N THR A 28 -5.62 -0.30 -8.82
CA THR A 28 -4.20 -0.20 -8.45
C THR A 28 -3.58 1.08 -9.01
N TYR A 29 -3.75 1.33 -10.31
CA TYR A 29 -3.21 2.55 -10.92
C TYR A 29 -3.94 3.82 -10.47
N GLY A 30 -5.23 3.74 -10.18
CA GLY A 30 -6.00 4.82 -9.58
C GLY A 30 -5.47 5.21 -8.20
N LEU A 31 -5.21 4.23 -7.33
CA LEU A 31 -4.61 4.43 -6.01
C LEU A 31 -3.22 5.06 -6.10
N ILE A 32 -2.37 4.57 -7.02
CA ILE A 32 -1.05 5.16 -7.31
C ILE A 32 -1.20 6.62 -7.71
N GLY A 33 -2.13 6.93 -8.63
CA GLY A 33 -2.38 8.28 -9.08
C GLY A 33 -2.89 9.19 -7.97
N VAL A 34 -3.84 8.73 -7.15
CA VAL A 34 -4.37 9.51 -6.02
C VAL A 34 -3.29 9.81 -4.99
N CYS A 35 -2.50 8.81 -4.56
CA CYS A 35 -1.37 9.04 -3.65
C CYS A 35 -0.37 10.06 -4.22
N GLY A 36 -0.04 9.95 -5.50
CA GLY A 36 0.83 10.90 -6.19
C GLY A 36 0.26 12.33 -6.19
N VAL A 37 -1.00 12.51 -6.56
CA VAL A 37 -1.66 13.82 -6.58
C VAL A 37 -1.75 14.41 -5.18
N VAL A 38 -2.20 13.63 -4.18
CA VAL A 38 -2.29 14.08 -2.78
C VAL A 38 -0.94 14.54 -2.25
N PHE A 39 0.14 13.81 -2.58
CA PHE A 39 1.49 14.21 -2.18
C PHE A 39 1.95 15.49 -2.90
N LEU A 40 1.71 15.62 -4.21
CA LEU A 40 2.13 16.78 -4.99
C LEU A 40 1.48 18.09 -4.51
N ILE A 41 0.24 18.04 -4.04
CA ILE A 41 -0.46 19.21 -3.47
C ILE A 41 -0.16 19.44 -1.99
N SER A 42 0.53 18.51 -1.32
CA SER A 42 0.89 18.61 0.10
C SER A 42 2.04 19.60 0.34
N PRO A 43 2.18 20.12 1.57
CA PRO A 43 3.33 20.97 1.93
C PRO A 43 4.67 20.23 1.94
N LEU A 44 4.68 18.91 1.75
CA LEU A 44 5.89 18.07 1.77
C LEU A 44 6.51 17.89 0.38
N SER A 45 5.76 18.20 -0.68
CA SER A 45 6.21 17.97 -2.06
C SER A 45 7.35 18.88 -2.50
N GLY A 46 7.47 20.06 -1.87
CA GLY A 46 8.34 21.15 -2.33
C GLY A 46 7.77 21.95 -3.51
N PHE A 47 6.59 21.54 -4.05
CA PHE A 47 5.89 22.28 -5.09
C PHE A 47 4.85 23.24 -4.47
N GLY A 48 4.54 24.32 -5.14
CA GLY A 48 3.50 25.29 -4.73
C GLY A 48 3.90 26.10 -3.50
N GLY A 49 4.12 27.38 -3.58
CA GLY A 49 4.25 28.34 -2.47
C GLY A 49 5.22 28.03 -1.30
N ALA A 50 5.70 26.80 -1.18
CA ALA A 50 6.63 26.37 -0.13
C ALA A 50 7.98 27.07 -0.27
N ALA A 51 8.43 27.34 -1.47
CA ALA A 51 9.70 28.03 -1.75
C ALA A 51 9.76 29.49 -1.24
N HIS A 52 8.63 30.08 -0.88
CA HIS A 52 8.51 31.45 -0.38
C HIS A 52 8.18 31.52 1.11
N ARG A 53 8.10 30.38 1.82
CA ARG A 53 7.82 30.33 3.26
C ARG A 53 9.13 30.27 4.04
N SER A 54 9.12 30.84 5.25
CA SER A 54 10.18 30.57 6.21
C SER A 54 10.17 29.09 6.60
N GLU A 55 11.30 28.54 7.03
CA GLU A 55 11.42 27.15 7.48
C GLU A 55 10.41 26.82 8.59
N GLU A 56 10.24 27.74 9.54
CA GLU A 56 9.26 27.62 10.63
C GLU A 56 7.82 27.54 10.12
N ALA A 57 7.43 28.40 9.16
CA ALA A 57 6.11 28.38 8.55
C ALA A 57 5.86 27.11 7.71
N LEU A 58 6.91 26.55 7.12
CA LEU A 58 6.82 25.28 6.39
C LEU A 58 6.61 24.11 7.36
N LEU A 59 7.38 24.04 8.44
CA LEU A 59 7.22 23.02 9.48
C LEU A 59 5.82 23.06 10.10
N ALA A 60 5.34 24.26 10.47
CA ALA A 60 4.00 24.43 11.00
C ALA A 60 2.91 23.94 10.02
N ALA A 61 3.07 24.21 8.71
CA ALA A 61 2.14 23.74 7.69
C ALA A 61 2.19 22.21 7.53
N GLN A 62 3.35 21.57 7.66
CA GLN A 62 3.49 20.12 7.61
C GLN A 62 2.86 19.44 8.82
N VAL A 63 3.08 19.97 10.01
CA VAL A 63 2.46 19.49 11.26
C VAL A 63 0.94 19.57 11.15
N ALA A 64 0.39 20.74 10.82
CA ALA A 64 -1.05 20.93 10.66
C ALA A 64 -1.66 20.03 9.57
N TYR A 65 -0.90 19.74 8.50
CA TYR A 65 -1.33 18.81 7.45
C TYR A 65 -1.43 17.38 7.97
N PHE A 66 -0.43 16.92 8.73
CA PHE A 66 -0.46 15.57 9.32
C PHE A 66 -1.55 15.43 10.39
N GLU A 67 -1.70 16.39 11.28
CA GLU A 67 -2.76 16.39 12.31
C GLU A 67 -4.17 16.36 11.70
N ARG A 68 -4.34 17.04 10.57
CA ARG A 68 -5.63 17.08 9.88
C ARG A 68 -5.99 15.78 9.15
N TRP A 69 -5.03 15.09 8.54
CA TRP A 69 -5.30 13.99 7.62
C TRP A 69 -4.75 12.63 8.07
N GLY A 70 -3.86 12.63 9.05
CA GLY A 70 -3.27 11.42 9.64
C GLY A 70 -4.06 10.92 10.83
N VAL A 71 -3.73 9.71 11.26
CA VAL A 71 -4.29 9.10 12.47
C VAL A 71 -3.43 9.50 13.67
N ILE A 72 -4.03 10.12 14.69
CA ILE A 72 -3.43 10.32 16.01
C ILE A 72 -4.09 9.32 16.95
N PRO A 73 -3.37 8.28 17.43
CA PRO A 73 -3.94 7.22 18.24
C PRO A 73 -4.73 7.72 19.44
N ALA A 74 -4.19 8.67 20.21
CA ALA A 74 -4.88 9.23 21.38
C ALA A 74 -6.25 9.83 21.04
N GLN A 75 -6.37 10.47 19.87
CA GLN A 75 -7.63 11.12 19.44
C GLN A 75 -8.63 10.13 18.81
N LEU A 76 -8.16 8.98 18.31
CA LEU A 76 -9.04 8.02 17.65
C LEU A 76 -10.14 7.51 18.58
N TRP A 77 -9.86 7.43 19.87
CA TRP A 77 -10.77 6.89 20.88
C TRP A 77 -11.68 7.96 21.51
N GLU A 78 -11.48 9.24 21.19
CA GLU A 78 -12.35 10.33 21.66
C GLU A 78 -13.74 10.33 20.99
N GLY A 79 -13.92 9.53 19.93
CA GLY A 79 -15.21 9.32 19.27
C GLY A 79 -15.65 10.49 18.38
N SER A 80 -14.75 11.39 17.99
CA SER A 80 -15.07 12.46 17.05
C SER A 80 -15.26 11.91 15.63
N ALA A 81 -16.18 12.48 14.85
CA ALA A 81 -16.36 12.08 13.45
C ALA A 81 -15.09 12.27 12.61
N HIS A 82 -14.29 13.28 12.92
CA HIS A 82 -13.01 13.53 12.28
C HIS A 82 -12.04 12.37 12.54
N ALA A 83 -11.86 11.95 13.79
CA ALA A 83 -10.97 10.87 14.16
C ALA A 83 -11.36 9.52 13.49
N LEU A 84 -12.66 9.27 13.30
CA LEU A 84 -13.13 8.07 12.58
C LEU A 84 -12.85 8.09 11.07
N VAL A 85 -12.68 9.27 10.47
CA VAL A 85 -12.35 9.42 9.04
C VAL A 85 -10.84 9.35 8.79
N THR A 86 -10.01 9.72 9.77
CA THR A 86 -8.56 9.79 9.59
C THR A 86 -7.89 8.46 9.19
N PRO A 87 -8.33 7.26 9.62
CA PRO A 87 -7.76 6.01 9.09
C PRO A 87 -7.95 5.83 7.58
N PHE A 88 -9.00 6.42 7.00
CA PHE A 88 -9.18 6.42 5.54
C PHE A 88 -8.27 7.45 4.87
N THR A 89 -8.23 8.69 5.34
CA THR A 89 -7.44 9.75 4.71
C THR A 89 -5.96 9.51 4.83
N ALA A 90 -5.49 8.98 5.95
CA ALA A 90 -4.09 8.65 6.20
C ALA A 90 -3.50 7.68 5.16
N LEU A 91 -4.31 6.81 4.54
CA LEU A 91 -3.87 5.89 3.49
C LEU A 91 -3.31 6.60 2.25
N PHE A 92 -3.64 7.86 2.05
CA PHE A 92 -3.22 8.64 0.87
C PHE A 92 -2.16 9.68 1.19
N VAL A 93 -1.89 9.92 2.47
CA VAL A 93 -0.90 10.90 2.95
C VAL A 93 0.47 10.25 3.08
N HIS A 94 1.52 10.96 2.64
CA HIS A 94 2.91 10.46 2.71
C HIS A 94 3.85 11.51 3.26
N GLY A 95 4.77 11.06 4.13
CA GLY A 95 5.67 11.95 4.87
C GLY A 95 6.91 12.40 4.10
N SER A 96 7.24 11.77 2.98
CA SER A 96 8.41 12.14 2.16
C SER A 96 8.32 11.52 0.77
N TRP A 97 9.16 12.00 -0.15
CA TRP A 97 9.33 11.39 -1.48
C TRP A 97 9.70 9.92 -1.42
N LEU A 98 10.63 9.55 -0.56
CA LEU A 98 11.06 8.15 -0.41
C LEU A 98 9.93 7.28 0.12
N HIS A 99 9.14 7.78 1.10
CA HIS A 99 7.98 7.10 1.63
C HIS A 99 6.90 6.89 0.56
N LEU A 100 6.60 7.93 -0.24
CA LEU A 100 5.67 7.82 -1.36
C LEU A 100 6.16 6.79 -2.39
N LEU A 101 7.37 6.98 -2.92
CA LEU A 101 7.89 6.15 -4.01
C LEU A 101 8.03 4.68 -3.60
N GLY A 102 8.43 4.41 -2.36
CA GLY A 102 8.44 3.06 -1.81
C GLY A 102 7.06 2.42 -1.82
N ASN A 103 6.04 3.12 -1.31
CA ASN A 103 4.66 2.64 -1.34
C ASN A 103 4.14 2.41 -2.77
N LEU A 104 4.37 3.36 -3.68
CA LEU A 104 3.93 3.24 -5.07
C LEU A 104 4.60 2.06 -5.79
N LEU A 105 5.89 1.82 -5.52
CA LEU A 105 6.62 0.69 -6.08
C LEU A 105 6.02 -0.65 -5.63
N PHE A 106 5.78 -0.81 -4.32
CA PHE A 106 5.18 -2.06 -3.81
C PHE A 106 3.76 -2.25 -4.33
N LEU A 107 2.96 -1.19 -4.39
CA LEU A 107 1.60 -1.26 -4.92
C LEU A 107 1.61 -1.60 -6.42
N TYR A 108 2.54 -1.05 -7.19
CA TYR A 108 2.72 -1.36 -8.60
C TYR A 108 3.09 -2.83 -8.83
N VAL A 109 4.06 -3.35 -8.06
CA VAL A 109 4.58 -4.73 -8.24
C VAL A 109 3.55 -5.79 -7.83
N PHE A 110 2.82 -5.56 -6.73
CA PHE A 110 1.97 -6.60 -6.13
C PHE A 110 0.47 -6.34 -6.33
N GLY A 111 0.07 -5.07 -6.44
CA GLY A 111 -1.34 -4.66 -6.47
C GLY A 111 -2.06 -5.15 -7.72
N ALA A 112 -1.46 -5.01 -8.90
CA ALA A 112 -2.11 -5.35 -10.16
C ALA A 112 -2.53 -6.84 -10.21
N MET A 113 -1.63 -7.76 -9.86
CA MET A 113 -1.96 -9.19 -9.83
C MET A 113 -2.99 -9.53 -8.76
N ALA A 114 -2.95 -8.84 -7.61
CA ALA A 114 -3.95 -9.04 -6.56
C ALA A 114 -5.33 -8.54 -7.03
N GLU A 115 -5.40 -7.38 -7.69
CA GLU A 115 -6.63 -6.83 -8.26
C GLU A 115 -7.21 -7.74 -9.34
N GLU A 116 -6.40 -8.21 -10.29
CA GLU A 116 -6.83 -9.16 -11.33
C GLU A 116 -7.43 -10.43 -10.72
N ARG A 117 -6.86 -10.92 -9.62
CA ARG A 117 -7.34 -12.13 -8.94
C ARG A 117 -8.61 -11.90 -8.13
N MET A 118 -8.74 -10.75 -7.48
CA MET A 118 -9.88 -10.41 -6.62
C MET A 118 -11.05 -9.81 -7.40
N GLY A 119 -10.75 -9.07 -8.48
CA GLY A 119 -11.67 -8.17 -9.16
C GLY A 119 -11.66 -6.77 -8.53
N ARG A 120 -11.99 -5.77 -9.35
CA ARG A 120 -11.85 -4.34 -9.04
C ARG A 120 -12.51 -3.90 -7.73
N THR A 121 -13.81 -4.20 -7.60
CA THR A 121 -14.58 -3.77 -6.42
C THR A 121 -14.08 -4.46 -5.15
N GLN A 122 -13.83 -5.77 -5.21
CA GLN A 122 -13.34 -6.51 -4.07
C GLN A 122 -11.94 -6.03 -3.64
N PHE A 123 -11.05 -5.76 -4.60
CA PHE A 123 -9.71 -5.23 -4.31
C PHE A 123 -9.78 -3.84 -3.67
N ALA A 124 -10.63 -2.93 -4.16
CA ALA A 124 -10.80 -1.61 -3.57
C ALA A 124 -11.28 -1.69 -2.11
N LEU A 125 -12.32 -2.48 -1.85
CA LEU A 125 -12.86 -2.69 -0.49
C LEU A 125 -11.84 -3.39 0.42
N PHE A 126 -11.12 -4.38 -0.10
CA PHE A 126 -10.04 -5.07 0.59
C PHE A 126 -8.92 -4.10 0.99
N TYR A 127 -8.43 -3.30 0.05
CA TYR A 127 -7.35 -2.34 0.28
C TYR A 127 -7.70 -1.32 1.38
N VAL A 128 -8.87 -0.69 1.26
CA VAL A 128 -9.34 0.29 2.25
C VAL A 128 -9.63 -0.39 3.59
N GLY A 129 -10.36 -1.50 3.60
CA GLY A 129 -10.75 -2.20 4.82
C GLY A 129 -9.56 -2.74 5.60
N CYS A 130 -8.61 -3.41 4.94
CA CYS A 130 -7.41 -3.91 5.61
C CYS A 130 -6.47 -2.78 6.03
N GLY A 131 -6.39 -1.69 5.26
CA GLY A 131 -5.64 -0.50 5.64
C GLY A 131 -6.21 0.15 6.90
N TYR A 132 -7.53 0.28 6.97
CA TYR A 132 -8.23 0.76 8.16
C TYR A 132 -7.93 -0.15 9.38
N VAL A 133 -8.06 -1.46 9.23
CA VAL A 133 -7.74 -2.44 10.29
C VAL A 133 -6.29 -2.29 10.75
N ALA A 134 -5.34 -2.15 9.84
CA ALA A 134 -3.92 -2.00 10.18
C ALA A 134 -3.66 -0.77 11.06
N LEU A 135 -4.24 0.38 10.70
CA LEU A 135 -4.10 1.63 11.45
C LEU A 135 -4.81 1.57 12.81
N VAL A 136 -6.01 0.99 12.86
CA VAL A 136 -6.75 0.81 14.12
C VAL A 136 -6.03 -0.16 15.06
N CYS A 137 -5.46 -1.26 14.55
CA CYS A 137 -4.67 -2.18 15.38
C CYS A 137 -3.43 -1.49 15.96
N TYR A 138 -2.75 -0.65 15.16
CA TYR A 138 -1.63 0.14 15.69
C TYR A 138 -2.09 1.12 16.75
N ALA A 139 -3.16 1.88 16.49
CA ALA A 139 -3.71 2.85 17.42
C ALA A 139 -4.18 2.21 18.73
N ALA A 140 -4.73 1.00 18.68
CA ALA A 140 -5.13 0.25 19.88
C ALA A 140 -3.94 -0.18 20.75
N ALA A 141 -2.81 -0.52 20.12
CA ALA A 141 -1.59 -0.89 20.84
C ALA A 141 -0.81 0.33 21.39
N HIS A 142 -1.09 1.53 20.88
CA HIS A 142 -0.43 2.78 21.26
C HIS A 142 -1.45 3.88 21.58
N ALA A 143 -2.46 3.52 22.40
CA ALA A 143 -3.65 4.36 22.61
C ALA A 143 -3.34 5.77 23.12
N ASP A 144 -2.27 5.94 23.88
CA ASP A 144 -1.86 7.23 24.45
C ASP A 144 -0.88 8.02 23.55
N SER A 145 -0.56 7.49 22.36
CA SER A 145 0.40 8.15 21.46
C SER A 145 -0.23 9.32 20.73
N GLU A 146 0.45 10.47 20.79
CA GLU A 146 0.12 11.66 19.99
C GLU A 146 0.86 11.70 18.65
N GLN A 147 1.68 10.68 18.37
CA GLN A 147 2.41 10.60 17.12
C GLN A 147 1.50 10.29 15.95
N THR A 148 1.51 11.16 14.94
CA THR A 148 0.64 11.01 13.77
C THR A 148 1.11 9.90 12.83
N LEU A 149 0.18 9.03 12.45
CA LEU A 149 0.39 7.96 11.47
C LEU A 149 -0.14 8.34 10.11
N VAL A 150 0.67 8.14 9.08
CA VAL A 150 0.31 8.37 7.68
C VAL A 150 0.94 7.31 6.80
N GLY A 151 0.32 7.02 5.67
CA GLY A 151 0.87 6.17 4.62
C GLY A 151 -0.04 5.02 4.20
N ALA A 152 0.08 4.65 2.95
CA ALA A 152 -0.59 3.51 2.33
C ALA A 152 -0.04 2.16 2.84
N SER A 153 1.06 2.16 3.59
CA SER A 153 1.88 0.98 3.84
C SER A 153 1.18 -0.14 4.61
N GLY A 154 0.24 0.19 5.51
CA GLY A 154 -0.60 -0.80 6.18
C GLY A 154 -1.50 -1.58 5.21
N ALA A 155 -2.16 -0.86 4.28
CA ALA A 155 -2.97 -1.46 3.22
C ALA A 155 -2.12 -2.25 2.21
N ILE A 156 -0.95 -1.73 1.84
CA ILE A 156 0.00 -2.41 0.97
C ILE A 156 0.53 -3.68 1.64
N SER A 157 0.80 -3.64 2.93
CA SER A 157 1.18 -4.84 3.70
C SER A 157 0.10 -5.92 3.62
N ALA A 158 -1.19 -5.52 3.65
CA ALA A 158 -2.28 -6.47 3.43
C ALA A 158 -2.26 -7.05 2.00
N VAL A 159 -1.96 -6.23 0.99
CA VAL A 159 -1.76 -6.72 -0.39
C VAL A 159 -0.63 -7.75 -0.43
N LEU A 160 0.50 -7.51 0.25
CA LEU A 160 1.62 -8.46 0.34
C LEU A 160 1.22 -9.77 1.03
N GLY A 161 0.48 -9.69 2.14
CA GLY A 161 -0.04 -10.86 2.84
C GLY A 161 -0.98 -11.70 1.97
N ALA A 162 -1.93 -11.05 1.29
CA ALA A 162 -2.81 -11.71 0.33
C ALA A 162 -2.03 -12.31 -0.85
N PHE A 163 -1.04 -11.60 -1.37
CA PHE A 163 -0.20 -12.06 -2.47
C PHE A 163 0.60 -13.32 -2.10
N LEU A 164 1.12 -13.37 -0.88
CA LEU A 164 1.82 -14.57 -0.37
C LEU A 164 0.92 -15.81 -0.46
N TYR A 165 -0.35 -15.67 -0.10
CA TYR A 165 -1.29 -16.78 -0.17
C TYR A 165 -1.71 -17.12 -1.61
N LEU A 166 -2.02 -16.11 -2.41
CA LEU A 166 -2.56 -16.28 -3.77
C LEU A 166 -1.50 -16.71 -4.79
N PHE A 167 -0.27 -16.21 -4.63
CA PHE A 167 0.81 -16.35 -5.63
C PHE A 167 2.18 -16.71 -5.02
N PRO A 168 2.27 -17.71 -4.13
CA PRO A 168 3.51 -18.00 -3.38
C PRO A 168 4.71 -18.31 -4.27
N LYS A 169 4.48 -18.89 -5.45
CA LYS A 169 5.51 -19.29 -6.41
C LYS A 169 5.80 -18.26 -7.50
N ALA A 170 5.06 -17.13 -7.53
CA ALA A 170 5.34 -16.04 -8.46
C ALA A 170 6.78 -15.54 -8.27
N ARG A 171 7.46 -15.20 -9.36
CA ARG A 171 8.83 -14.71 -9.29
C ARG A 171 8.85 -13.19 -9.18
N VAL A 172 9.42 -12.70 -8.09
CA VAL A 172 9.61 -11.28 -7.82
C VAL A 172 11.05 -10.90 -8.09
N THR A 173 11.25 -9.87 -8.92
CA THR A 173 12.57 -9.28 -9.12
C THR A 173 12.87 -8.36 -7.95
N SER A 174 13.91 -8.69 -7.19
CA SER A 174 14.38 -7.90 -6.05
C SER A 174 15.74 -7.28 -6.40
N LEU A 175 15.89 -5.98 -6.10
CA LEU A 175 17.14 -5.27 -6.27
C LEU A 175 17.89 -5.29 -4.94
N PHE A 176 19.11 -5.79 -4.94
CA PHE A 176 19.95 -5.86 -3.75
C PHE A 176 20.96 -4.71 -3.76
N PRO A 177 20.83 -3.71 -2.86
CA PRO A 177 21.74 -2.57 -2.79
C PRO A 177 23.19 -3.01 -2.56
N PHE A 178 23.39 -4.03 -1.72
CA PHE A 178 24.72 -4.57 -1.38
C PHE A 178 25.39 -5.31 -2.55
N LEU A 179 24.66 -5.63 -3.63
CA LEU A 179 25.15 -6.26 -4.85
C LEU A 179 25.01 -5.31 -6.05
N PHE A 180 25.27 -4.02 -5.84
CA PHE A 180 25.17 -2.99 -6.89
C PHE A 180 23.82 -3.02 -7.62
N PHE A 181 22.71 -3.21 -6.87
CA PHE A 181 21.36 -3.31 -7.42
C PHE A 181 21.16 -4.43 -8.45
N LEU A 182 21.92 -5.52 -8.32
CA LEU A 182 21.76 -6.68 -9.19
C LEU A 182 20.33 -7.21 -9.10
N PRO A 183 19.58 -7.31 -10.23
CA PRO A 183 18.23 -7.83 -10.22
C PRO A 183 18.23 -9.35 -10.08
N LEU A 184 17.86 -9.85 -8.92
CA LEU A 184 17.72 -11.28 -8.66
C LEU A 184 16.24 -11.65 -8.59
N ARG A 185 15.88 -12.82 -9.11
CA ARG A 185 14.49 -13.32 -9.13
C ARG A 185 14.30 -14.43 -8.10
N PHE A 186 13.51 -14.14 -7.08
CA PHE A 186 13.14 -15.11 -6.05
C PHE A 186 11.65 -15.44 -6.08
N PRO A 187 11.26 -16.63 -5.63
CA PRO A 187 9.85 -16.92 -5.33
C PRO A 187 9.29 -15.92 -4.32
N ALA A 188 8.06 -15.47 -4.53
CA ALA A 188 7.42 -14.46 -3.70
C ALA A 188 7.42 -14.86 -2.21
N TRP A 189 7.22 -16.14 -1.89
CA TRP A 189 7.21 -16.59 -0.49
C TRP A 189 8.52 -16.30 0.24
N ILE A 190 9.69 -16.42 -0.42
CA ILE A 190 10.99 -16.08 0.20
C ILE A 190 11.05 -14.59 0.51
N VAL A 191 10.76 -13.76 -0.49
CA VAL A 191 10.84 -12.30 -0.36
C VAL A 191 9.86 -11.78 0.70
N LEU A 192 8.62 -12.26 0.68
CA LEU A 192 7.56 -11.76 1.54
C LEU A 192 7.67 -12.26 2.98
N ILE A 193 8.12 -13.51 3.21
CA ILE A 193 8.38 -13.99 4.58
C ILE A 193 9.59 -13.27 5.17
N PHE A 194 10.64 -13.06 4.39
CA PHE A 194 11.80 -12.27 4.84
C PHE A 194 11.39 -10.83 5.17
N TRP A 195 10.63 -10.18 4.29
CA TRP A 195 10.10 -8.84 4.52
C TRP A 195 9.24 -8.78 5.80
N PHE A 196 8.32 -9.73 5.97
CA PHE A 196 7.49 -9.82 7.18
C PHE A 196 8.33 -10.00 8.45
N GLY A 197 9.34 -10.85 8.39
CA GLY A 197 10.27 -11.04 9.51
C GLY A 197 10.99 -9.78 9.93
N LEU A 198 11.40 -8.94 8.97
CA LEU A 198 11.98 -7.62 9.25
C LEU A 198 10.96 -6.66 9.90
N GLN A 199 9.69 -6.67 9.44
CA GLN A 199 8.64 -5.86 10.07
C GLN A 199 8.34 -6.33 11.49
N TRP A 200 8.28 -7.65 11.70
CA TRP A 200 8.08 -8.24 13.02
C TRP A 200 9.22 -7.88 13.99
N ALA A 201 10.45 -8.01 13.55
CA ALA A 201 11.63 -7.65 14.35
C ALA A 201 11.63 -6.14 14.69
N GLY A 202 11.29 -5.28 13.72
CA GLY A 202 11.14 -3.85 13.95
C GLY A 202 10.05 -3.51 14.96
N ALA A 203 8.93 -4.25 14.94
CA ALA A 203 7.84 -4.05 15.89
C ALA A 203 8.19 -4.47 17.34
N GLN A 204 9.20 -5.33 17.52
CA GLN A 204 9.68 -5.77 18.85
C GLN A 204 10.75 -4.82 19.42
N GLY A 205 11.33 -3.95 18.61
CA GLY A 205 12.33 -2.98 19.05
C GLY A 205 11.70 -1.93 19.97
N ALA A 206 12.23 -1.79 21.19
CA ALA A 206 11.76 -0.81 22.18
C ALA A 206 11.94 0.65 21.72
N ASP A 207 12.82 0.86 20.72
CA ASP A 207 13.16 2.14 20.12
C ASP A 207 12.74 2.15 18.63
N ALA A 208 11.52 1.74 18.31
CA ALA A 208 10.96 2.07 17.02
C ALA A 208 10.85 3.60 16.95
N GLY A 209 11.96 4.23 16.53
CA GLY A 209 12.07 5.68 16.46
C GLY A 209 10.98 6.29 15.59
N PRO A 210 10.77 7.59 15.67
CA PRO A 210 9.74 8.27 14.91
C PRO A 210 9.92 7.97 13.41
N GLY A 211 8.95 7.30 12.79
CA GLY A 211 8.94 7.18 11.35
C GLY A 211 8.34 5.92 10.74
N VAL A 212 8.42 4.72 11.35
CA VAL A 212 7.88 3.50 10.74
C VAL A 212 6.94 2.77 11.68
N ALA A 213 5.68 2.66 11.29
CA ALA A 213 4.67 1.94 12.05
C ALA A 213 4.73 0.43 11.77
N TYR A 214 5.78 -0.24 12.23
CA TYR A 214 6.01 -1.66 11.99
C TYR A 214 4.84 -2.56 12.39
N LEU A 215 4.19 -2.25 13.52
CA LEU A 215 3.02 -3.02 13.97
C LEU A 215 1.84 -2.88 13.01
N ALA A 216 1.62 -1.71 12.41
CA ALA A 216 0.60 -1.55 11.37
C ALA A 216 0.92 -2.41 10.13
N HIS A 217 2.19 -2.56 9.78
CA HIS A 217 2.61 -3.45 8.69
C HIS A 217 2.35 -4.91 9.01
N VAL A 218 2.71 -5.35 10.22
CA VAL A 218 2.45 -6.73 10.70
C VAL A 218 0.95 -7.01 10.72
N ALA A 219 0.14 -6.12 11.29
CA ALA A 219 -1.30 -6.27 11.36
C ALA A 219 -1.95 -6.29 9.95
N GLY A 220 -1.52 -5.39 9.07
CA GLY A 220 -1.98 -5.34 7.68
C GLY A 220 -1.65 -6.64 6.94
N PHE A 221 -0.41 -7.10 7.02
CA PHE A 221 0.01 -8.35 6.37
C PHE A 221 -0.78 -9.55 6.86
N ALA A 222 -0.95 -9.70 8.18
CA ALA A 222 -1.74 -10.76 8.77
C ALA A 222 -3.22 -10.70 8.32
N ALA A 223 -3.83 -9.51 8.35
CA ALA A 223 -5.20 -9.32 7.89
C ALA A 223 -5.36 -9.71 6.41
N GLY A 224 -4.45 -9.29 5.55
CA GLY A 224 -4.47 -9.62 4.12
C GLY A 224 -4.28 -11.11 3.84
N PHE A 225 -3.35 -11.75 4.54
CA PHE A 225 -3.14 -13.20 4.44
C PHE A 225 -4.39 -13.97 4.88
N LEU A 226 -4.96 -13.63 6.03
CA LEU A 226 -6.17 -14.27 6.56
C LEU A 226 -7.37 -14.06 5.64
N TYR A 227 -7.54 -12.85 5.11
CA TYR A 227 -8.59 -12.55 4.13
C TYR A 227 -8.48 -13.48 2.92
N ALA A 228 -7.30 -13.60 2.34
CA ALA A 228 -7.08 -14.45 1.19
C ALA A 228 -7.25 -15.94 1.53
N TRP A 229 -6.77 -16.38 2.67
CA TRP A 229 -6.92 -17.76 3.15
C TRP A 229 -8.40 -18.15 3.31
N VAL A 230 -9.20 -17.31 3.95
CA VAL A 230 -10.63 -17.56 4.16
C VAL A 230 -11.41 -17.47 2.84
N GLY A 231 -11.16 -16.44 2.04
CA GLY A 231 -11.91 -16.16 0.82
C GLY A 231 -11.59 -17.10 -0.35
N TYR A 232 -10.34 -17.56 -0.44
CA TYR A 232 -9.85 -18.35 -1.58
C TYR A 232 -9.48 -19.78 -1.22
N GLY A 233 -9.25 -20.11 0.05
CA GLY A 233 -8.90 -21.47 0.50
C GLY A 233 -10.04 -22.48 0.29
N ARG A 234 -11.28 -22.05 0.39
CA ARG A 234 -12.45 -22.91 0.18
C ARG A 234 -12.69 -23.28 -1.30
N ARG A 235 -12.33 -22.40 -2.23
CA ARG A 235 -12.50 -22.63 -3.68
C ARG A 235 -11.54 -23.68 -4.24
N ALA A 236 -10.39 -23.87 -3.63
CA ALA A 236 -9.44 -24.91 -4.02
C ALA A 236 -9.92 -26.35 -3.66
N ARG A 237 -10.95 -26.47 -2.82
CA ARG A 237 -11.52 -27.77 -2.39
C ARG A 237 -12.76 -28.22 -3.19
N VAL A 238 -13.25 -27.43 -4.12
CA VAL A 238 -14.29 -27.91 -5.05
C VAL A 238 -13.59 -28.84 -6.05
N LYS A 239 -13.59 -30.14 -5.73
CA LYS A 239 -13.14 -31.19 -6.65
C LYS A 239 -13.92 -31.04 -7.95
N VAL A 240 -13.20 -30.98 -9.07
CA VAL A 240 -13.76 -31.29 -10.38
C VAL A 240 -14.46 -32.65 -10.25
N PRO A 241 -15.74 -32.77 -10.56
CA PRO A 241 -16.39 -34.08 -10.63
C PRO A 241 -15.58 -34.94 -11.59
N ALA A 242 -15.21 -36.13 -11.16
CA ALA A 242 -14.64 -37.13 -12.04
C ALA A 242 -15.67 -37.31 -13.17
N THR A 243 -15.26 -37.01 -14.40
CA THR A 243 -16.05 -37.38 -15.59
C THR A 243 -16.12 -38.90 -15.57
N GLU A 244 -17.31 -39.43 -15.24
CA GLU A 244 -17.71 -40.79 -15.59
C GLU A 244 -17.64 -40.92 -17.10
N GLY A 245 -16.64 -41.61 -17.59
CA GLY A 245 -16.47 -41.83 -19.01
C GLY A 245 -15.22 -42.65 -19.34
N ASP A 246 -15.12 -43.87 -18.77
CA ASP A 246 -14.37 -44.94 -19.43
C ASP A 246 -14.92 -46.28 -18.94
N SER A 247 -16.15 -46.53 -19.31
CA SER A 247 -16.65 -47.90 -19.47
C SER A 247 -16.76 -48.15 -20.97
N GLN A 248 -15.71 -48.71 -21.55
CA GLN A 248 -15.84 -49.44 -22.81
C GLN A 248 -15.34 -50.86 -22.66
N PRO A 249 -16.02 -51.79 -23.32
CA PRO A 249 -15.94 -53.23 -23.13
C PRO A 249 -14.64 -53.85 -23.66
#